data_0a679516159501b9e54ad96bf77037e5
#
_entry.id   0a679516159501b9e54ad96bf77037e5
#
_cell.length_a   1.000
_cell.length_b   1.000
_cell.length_c   1.000
_cell.angle_alpha   90.00
_cell.angle_beta   90.00
_cell.angle_gamma   90.00
#
_symmetry.space_group_name_H-M   'P 1'
#
loop_
_entity.id
_entity.type
_entity.pdbx_description
1 polymer ?
#
loop_
_entity_poly.entity_id
_entity_poly.type
_entity_poly.pdbx_seq_one_letter_code
_entity_poly.pdbx_strand_id
1 'polypeptide(L)'
;DRIGVLRLFLAISSFSFVVAIFPGMFGAPLSWLSGYLPPPSTQEFDITERFDQIESHSIYKNFPSEVKFQNLKNFKMPLGLKGFYDYDEALKYSKKVNKPLFLDFTGFACENCRLMEHNVWAKPHILEMLKNDYIIVSLFVDSKYELSQEDWVNDGKKDITQLGLKNLYLQTEKFNNAAQPL
;
A
#
# COMPACT_ATOMS: atom_id res chain seq x y z
N ASP A 1 -22.10 -27.55 38.68
CA ASP A 1 -22.69 -26.44 37.89
C ASP A 1 -22.71 -26.86 36.43
N ARG A 2 -23.93 -27.00 35.85
CA ARG A 2 -24.08 -27.32 34.43
C ARG A 2 -24.01 -26.01 33.65
N ILE A 3 -23.03 -25.93 32.75
CA ILE A 3 -22.91 -24.80 31.82
C ILE A 3 -24.13 -24.81 30.90
N GLY A 4 -24.94 -23.74 30.92
CA GLY A 4 -26.08 -23.61 30.03
C GLY A 4 -25.61 -23.57 28.55
N VAL A 5 -26.43 -24.15 27.66
CA VAL A 5 -26.13 -24.26 26.21
C VAL A 5 -25.70 -22.95 25.60
N LEU A 6 -26.38 -21.84 25.94
CA LEU A 6 -26.05 -20.48 25.44
C LEU A 6 -24.62 -20.04 25.88
N ARG A 7 -24.25 -20.31 27.14
CA ARG A 7 -22.90 -19.98 27.63
C ARG A 7 -21.81 -20.81 26.92
N LEU A 8 -22.12 -22.08 26.65
CA LEU A 8 -21.22 -22.95 25.91
C LEU A 8 -21.01 -22.44 24.47
N PHE A 9 -22.10 -22.05 23.78
CA PHE A 9 -22.04 -21.46 22.43
C PHE A 9 -21.23 -20.17 22.41
N LEU A 10 -21.46 -19.27 23.35
CA LEU A 10 -20.69 -18.02 23.44
C LEU A 10 -19.21 -18.29 23.71
N ALA A 11 -18.88 -19.23 24.58
CA ALA A 11 -17.50 -19.58 24.86
C ALA A 11 -16.78 -20.16 23.63
N ILE A 12 -17.42 -21.09 22.92
CA ILE A 12 -16.87 -21.69 21.70
C ILE A 12 -16.70 -20.62 20.61
N SER A 13 -17.70 -19.78 20.39
CA SER A 13 -17.66 -18.71 19.38
C SER A 13 -16.53 -17.72 19.67
N SER A 14 -16.42 -17.26 20.93
CA SER A 14 -15.35 -16.33 21.32
C SER A 14 -13.97 -16.96 21.18
N PHE A 15 -13.81 -18.21 21.59
CA PHE A 15 -12.54 -18.92 21.45
C PHE A 15 -12.16 -19.13 19.98
N SER A 16 -13.12 -19.55 19.14
CA SER A 16 -12.89 -19.71 17.70
C SER A 16 -12.49 -18.39 17.03
N PHE A 17 -13.12 -17.28 17.43
CA PHE A 17 -12.76 -15.96 16.94
C PHE A 17 -11.33 -15.57 17.32
N VAL A 18 -10.94 -15.77 18.60
CA VAL A 18 -9.57 -15.49 19.06
C VAL A 18 -8.55 -16.32 18.28
N VAL A 19 -8.81 -17.62 18.10
CA VAL A 19 -7.91 -18.51 17.33
C VAL A 19 -7.82 -18.05 15.85
N ALA A 20 -8.93 -17.60 15.28
CA ALA A 20 -8.96 -17.15 13.88
C ALA A 20 -8.15 -15.86 13.65
N ILE A 21 -8.10 -14.93 14.62
CA ILE A 21 -7.33 -13.69 14.49
C ILE A 21 -5.88 -13.80 14.99
N PHE A 22 -5.55 -14.83 15.76
CA PHE A 22 -4.21 -15.01 16.34
C PHE A 22 -3.08 -14.99 15.30
N PRO A 23 -3.18 -15.66 14.13
CA PRO A 23 -2.15 -15.58 13.09
C PRO A 23 -1.90 -14.16 12.58
N GLY A 24 -2.93 -13.30 12.56
CA GLY A 24 -2.81 -11.91 12.15
C GLY A 24 -1.89 -11.06 13.04
N MET A 25 -1.69 -11.46 14.30
CA MET A 25 -0.74 -10.80 15.20
C MET A 25 0.72 -10.99 14.76
N PHE A 26 0.98 -12.00 13.94
CA PHE A 26 2.31 -12.35 13.42
C PHE A 26 2.47 -12.02 11.92
N GLY A 27 1.61 -11.15 11.37
CA GLY A 27 1.69 -10.73 9.97
C GLY A 27 1.02 -11.67 8.97
N ALA A 28 0.36 -12.75 9.43
CA ALA A 28 -0.37 -13.62 8.52
C ALA A 28 -1.60 -12.88 7.93
N PRO A 29 -1.83 -12.96 6.60
CA PRO A 29 -2.93 -12.24 5.96
C PRO A 29 -4.28 -12.80 6.42
N LEU A 30 -5.07 -11.97 7.10
CA LEU A 30 -6.47 -12.25 7.44
C LEU A 30 -7.35 -11.80 6.28
N SER A 31 -7.41 -12.57 5.21
CA SER A 31 -8.05 -12.19 3.93
C SER A 31 -9.50 -11.71 4.07
N TRP A 32 -10.26 -12.26 5.03
CA TRP A 32 -11.65 -11.88 5.30
C TRP A 32 -11.81 -10.58 6.11
N LEU A 33 -10.72 -10.08 6.74
CA LEU A 33 -10.67 -8.80 7.47
C LEU A 33 -9.74 -7.77 6.81
N SER A 34 -9.06 -8.13 5.72
CA SER A 34 -7.98 -7.31 5.15
C SER A 34 -8.41 -5.90 4.77
N GLY A 35 -9.68 -5.71 4.36
CA GLY A 35 -10.22 -4.41 4.04
C GLY A 35 -10.43 -3.47 5.24
N TYR A 36 -10.52 -4.02 6.45
CA TYR A 36 -10.78 -3.27 7.69
C TYR A 36 -9.53 -3.11 8.55
N LEU A 37 -8.47 -3.86 8.26
CA LEU A 37 -7.22 -3.78 9.00
C LEU A 37 -6.31 -2.69 8.42
N PRO A 38 -5.47 -2.05 9.25
CA PRO A 38 -4.41 -1.19 8.75
C PRO A 38 -3.52 -1.95 7.76
N PRO A 39 -2.88 -1.24 6.81
CA PRO A 39 -1.95 -1.87 5.88
C PRO A 39 -0.93 -2.75 6.61
N PRO A 40 -0.58 -3.95 6.12
CA PRO A 40 0.44 -4.81 6.73
C PRO A 40 1.74 -4.08 6.98
N SER A 41 2.09 -3.15 6.11
CA SER A 41 3.28 -2.29 6.21
C SER A 41 3.30 -1.38 7.45
N THR A 42 2.20 -1.21 8.16
CA THR A 42 2.12 -0.43 9.41
C THR A 42 2.22 -1.31 10.68
N GLN A 43 2.27 -2.63 10.52
CA GLN A 43 2.42 -3.55 11.64
C GLN A 43 3.87 -3.57 12.12
N GLU A 44 4.08 -3.48 13.43
CA GLU A 44 5.42 -3.50 14.04
C GLU A 44 6.09 -4.89 13.97
N PHE A 45 5.28 -5.95 13.77
CA PHE A 45 5.72 -7.34 13.75
C PHE A 45 5.21 -8.03 12.47
N ASP A 46 5.92 -7.84 11.37
CA ASP A 46 5.70 -8.61 10.13
C ASP A 46 6.88 -9.58 9.92
N ILE A 47 6.62 -10.87 10.18
CA ILE A 47 7.63 -11.91 9.97
C ILE A 47 7.88 -12.12 8.48
N THR A 48 6.89 -11.87 7.62
CA THR A 48 7.02 -12.02 6.17
C THR A 48 7.99 -11.00 5.57
N GLU A 49 8.00 -9.76 6.05
CA GLU A 49 9.01 -8.76 5.64
C GLU A 49 10.46 -9.22 5.91
N ARG A 50 10.69 -9.99 6.96
CA ARG A 50 12.05 -10.50 7.28
C ARG A 50 12.50 -11.63 6.35
N PHE A 51 11.58 -12.46 5.88
CA PHE A 51 11.90 -13.52 4.92
C PHE A 51 12.13 -12.96 3.51
N ASP A 52 11.34 -11.96 3.08
CA ASP A 52 11.49 -11.31 1.78
C ASP A 52 12.82 -10.52 1.66
N GLN A 53 13.37 -10.01 2.76
CA GLN A 53 14.68 -9.34 2.76
C GLN A 53 15.85 -10.30 2.48
N ILE A 54 15.68 -11.60 2.71
CA ILE A 54 16.71 -12.61 2.47
C ILE A 54 16.72 -13.06 0.99
N GLU A 55 15.59 -13.01 0.31
CA GLU A 55 15.45 -13.47 -1.10
C GLU A 55 15.57 -12.39 -2.16
N SER A 56 15.66 -11.11 -1.80
CA SER A 56 15.70 -10.00 -2.78
C SER A 56 17.05 -9.92 -3.52
N HIS A 57 17.30 -10.89 -4.39
CA HIS A 57 18.37 -10.83 -5.36
C HIS A 57 17.93 -10.08 -6.61
N SER A 58 18.59 -9.00 -6.89
CA SER A 58 18.96 -8.42 -8.20
C SER A 58 18.29 -7.13 -8.69
N ILE A 59 17.01 -6.83 -8.46
CA ILE A 59 16.35 -5.72 -9.18
C ILE A 59 16.41 -4.40 -8.43
N TYR A 60 16.37 -4.47 -7.12
CA TYR A 60 16.53 -3.28 -6.28
C TYR A 60 17.97 -2.88 -6.01
N LYS A 61 18.95 -3.54 -6.66
CA LYS A 61 20.38 -3.25 -6.48
C LYS A 61 20.74 -1.81 -6.87
N ASN A 62 19.99 -1.24 -7.81
CA ASN A 62 20.17 0.13 -8.30
C ASN A 62 18.99 1.05 -7.94
N PHE A 63 18.06 0.60 -7.06
CA PHE A 63 16.96 1.44 -6.64
C PHE A 63 17.50 2.57 -5.74
N PRO A 64 17.03 3.83 -5.88
CA PRO A 64 17.50 4.94 -5.07
C PRO A 64 17.36 4.63 -3.58
N SER A 65 18.40 4.96 -2.80
CA SER A 65 18.36 4.81 -1.34
C SER A 65 17.40 5.80 -0.67
N GLU A 66 17.17 6.92 -1.33
CA GLU A 66 16.24 7.95 -0.89
C GLU A 66 15.28 8.27 -2.04
N VAL A 67 13.98 8.26 -1.75
CA VAL A 67 12.92 8.69 -2.64
C VAL A 67 12.06 9.75 -1.96
N LYS A 68 11.51 10.65 -2.75
CA LYS A 68 10.68 11.74 -2.25
C LYS A 68 9.50 11.19 -1.45
N PHE A 69 9.21 11.79 -0.29
CA PHE A 69 8.13 11.40 0.62
C PHE A 69 8.26 10.04 1.33
N GLN A 70 9.30 9.23 1.10
CA GLN A 70 9.44 7.92 1.76
C GLN A 70 9.46 7.99 3.29
N ASN A 71 9.95 9.08 3.85
CA ASN A 71 10.07 9.27 5.31
C ASN A 71 8.77 9.79 5.95
N LEU A 72 7.72 10.02 5.16
CA LEU A 72 6.44 10.41 5.70
C LEU A 72 5.82 9.23 6.45
N LYS A 73 5.23 9.55 7.61
CA LYS A 73 4.55 8.55 8.44
C LYS A 73 3.50 7.80 7.61
N ASN A 74 3.55 6.47 7.66
CA ASN A 74 2.63 5.55 6.97
C ASN A 74 2.83 5.41 5.45
N PHE A 75 3.87 6.03 4.85
CA PHE A 75 4.21 5.80 3.45
C PHE A 75 5.11 4.57 3.35
N LYS A 76 4.50 3.40 3.17
CA LYS A 76 5.21 2.14 2.96
C LYS A 76 4.58 1.37 1.82
N MET A 77 5.40 0.77 0.98
CA MET A 77 4.93 -0.17 -0.03
C MET A 77 4.50 -1.48 0.61
N PRO A 78 3.39 -2.08 0.17
CA PRO A 78 2.98 -3.40 0.65
C PRO A 78 3.92 -4.50 0.15
N LEU A 79 3.91 -5.67 0.80
CA LEU A 79 4.55 -6.91 0.35
C LEU A 79 6.08 -6.79 0.12
N GLY A 80 6.75 -5.89 0.86
CA GLY A 80 8.19 -5.67 0.69
C GLY A 80 8.60 -5.07 -0.68
N LEU A 81 7.64 -4.57 -1.45
CA LEU A 81 7.90 -3.87 -2.70
C LEU A 81 8.65 -2.57 -2.46
N LYS A 82 9.47 -2.16 -3.44
CA LYS A 82 10.09 -0.82 -3.48
C LYS A 82 9.41 0.00 -4.57
N GLY A 83 9.24 1.28 -4.30
CA GLY A 83 8.60 2.17 -5.26
C GLY A 83 8.71 3.63 -4.84
N PHE A 84 8.07 4.46 -5.61
CA PHE A 84 8.05 5.91 -5.45
C PHE A 84 6.70 6.37 -4.89
N TYR A 85 6.69 7.59 -4.37
CA TYR A 85 5.49 8.28 -3.86
C TYR A 85 5.25 9.62 -4.57
N ASP A 86 6.10 9.95 -5.55
CA ASP A 86 5.96 11.11 -6.42
C ASP A 86 6.00 10.65 -7.88
N TYR A 87 5.01 11.11 -8.66
CA TYR A 87 4.85 10.70 -10.06
C TYR A 87 6.02 11.14 -10.95
N ASP A 88 6.49 12.38 -10.78
CA ASP A 88 7.52 12.94 -11.64
C ASP A 88 8.88 12.29 -11.38
N GLU A 89 9.18 11.99 -10.12
CA GLU A 89 10.37 11.23 -9.73
C GLU A 89 10.34 9.83 -10.32
N ALA A 90 9.22 9.12 -10.16
CA ALA A 90 9.02 7.78 -10.71
C ALA A 90 9.15 7.75 -12.23
N LEU A 91 8.58 8.74 -12.92
CA LEU A 91 8.63 8.86 -14.38
C LEU A 91 10.06 9.09 -14.88
N LYS A 92 10.83 9.93 -14.20
CA LYS A 92 12.26 10.14 -14.51
C LYS A 92 13.06 8.87 -14.35
N TYR A 93 12.82 8.14 -13.27
CA TYR A 93 13.50 6.88 -13.00
C TYR A 93 13.11 5.78 -13.99
N SER A 94 11.82 5.63 -14.29
CA SER A 94 11.28 4.70 -15.28
C SER A 94 11.96 4.86 -16.65
N LYS A 95 12.06 6.11 -17.13
CA LYS A 95 12.77 6.44 -18.38
C LYS A 95 14.25 6.08 -18.32
N LYS A 96 14.92 6.32 -17.18
CA LYS A 96 16.35 6.01 -16.99
C LYS A 96 16.62 4.51 -17.07
N VAL A 97 15.75 3.68 -16.49
CA VAL A 97 15.93 2.22 -16.46
C VAL A 97 15.18 1.50 -17.58
N ASN A 98 14.47 2.23 -18.42
CA ASN A 98 13.63 1.73 -19.53
C ASN A 98 12.63 0.66 -19.10
N LYS A 99 11.88 0.95 -18.02
CA LYS A 99 10.81 0.10 -17.49
C LYS A 99 9.50 0.85 -17.40
N PRO A 100 8.35 0.20 -17.65
CA PRO A 100 7.06 0.83 -17.52
C PRO A 100 6.74 1.19 -16.07
N LEU A 101 5.91 2.24 -15.88
CA LEU A 101 5.35 2.60 -14.58
C LEU A 101 4.11 1.76 -14.28
N PHE A 102 4.01 1.29 -13.06
CA PHE A 102 2.77 0.82 -12.46
C PHE A 102 2.25 1.94 -11.55
N LEU A 103 1.17 2.59 -11.97
CA LEU A 103 0.53 3.67 -11.23
C LEU A 103 -0.53 3.07 -10.30
N ASP A 104 -0.34 3.29 -9.00
CA ASP A 104 -1.28 2.87 -7.96
C ASP A 104 -1.84 4.12 -7.28
N PHE A 105 -3.07 4.49 -7.63
CA PHE A 105 -3.80 5.51 -6.90
C PHE A 105 -4.49 4.87 -5.71
N THR A 106 -4.01 5.18 -4.52
CA THR A 106 -4.37 4.53 -3.26
C THR A 106 -4.74 5.54 -2.18
N GLY A 107 -5.13 5.06 -1.02
CA GLY A 107 -5.40 5.89 0.16
C GLY A 107 -5.19 5.10 1.45
N PHE A 108 -4.93 5.80 2.55
CA PHE A 108 -4.80 5.18 3.87
C PHE A 108 -6.09 4.52 4.33
N ALA A 109 -7.25 5.13 3.98
CA ALA A 109 -8.57 4.62 4.29
C ALA A 109 -9.19 3.79 3.15
N CYS A 110 -8.42 3.41 2.14
CA CYS A 110 -8.93 2.70 0.96
C CYS A 110 -9.03 1.19 1.22
N GLU A 111 -10.20 0.71 1.59
CA GLU A 111 -10.48 -0.71 1.82
C GLU A 111 -10.24 -1.57 0.58
N ASN A 112 -10.73 -1.13 -0.58
CA ASN A 112 -10.55 -1.86 -1.84
C ASN A 112 -9.07 -1.96 -2.25
N CYS A 113 -8.25 -0.95 -1.91
CA CYS A 113 -6.81 -0.99 -2.16
C CYS A 113 -6.17 -2.11 -1.33
N ARG A 114 -6.54 -2.24 -0.04
CA ARG A 114 -6.06 -3.34 0.83
C ARG A 114 -6.49 -4.70 0.30
N LEU A 115 -7.74 -4.81 -0.17
CA LEU A 115 -8.22 -6.05 -0.79
C LEU A 115 -7.44 -6.40 -2.05
N MET A 116 -7.12 -5.43 -2.90
CA MET A 116 -6.31 -5.62 -4.11
C MET A 116 -4.90 -6.10 -3.76
N GLU A 117 -4.25 -5.46 -2.81
CA GLU A 117 -2.90 -5.83 -2.34
C GLU A 117 -2.87 -7.27 -1.81
N HIS A 118 -3.83 -7.65 -0.96
CA HIS A 118 -3.87 -8.99 -0.38
C HIS A 118 -4.31 -10.08 -1.34
N ASN A 119 -5.28 -9.82 -2.20
CA ASN A 119 -5.92 -10.85 -3.01
C ASN A 119 -5.33 -10.97 -4.41
N VAL A 120 -4.70 -9.90 -4.91
CA VAL A 120 -4.15 -9.86 -6.27
C VAL A 120 -2.64 -9.72 -6.25
N TRP A 121 -2.09 -8.66 -5.64
CA TRP A 121 -0.65 -8.42 -5.68
C TRP A 121 0.15 -9.48 -4.93
N ALA A 122 -0.41 -10.06 -3.86
CA ALA A 122 0.22 -11.13 -3.08
C ALA A 122 0.32 -12.47 -3.85
N LYS A 123 -0.33 -12.61 -5.01
CA LYS A 123 -0.18 -13.83 -5.82
C LYS A 123 1.26 -13.92 -6.35
N PRO A 124 1.94 -15.07 -6.20
CA PRO A 124 3.37 -15.17 -6.51
C PRO A 124 3.77 -14.63 -7.88
N HIS A 125 3.02 -14.98 -8.93
CA HIS A 125 3.33 -14.53 -10.30
C HIS A 125 3.09 -13.02 -10.50
N ILE A 126 2.10 -12.42 -9.83
CA ILE A 126 1.86 -10.98 -9.88
C ILE A 126 2.94 -10.24 -9.10
N LEU A 127 3.28 -10.71 -7.90
CA LEU A 127 4.31 -10.11 -7.07
C LEU A 127 5.68 -10.15 -7.78
N GLU A 128 6.01 -11.26 -8.41
CA GLU A 128 7.22 -11.39 -9.21
C GLU A 128 7.25 -10.39 -10.37
N MET A 129 6.14 -10.26 -11.10
CA MET A 129 6.00 -9.28 -12.19
C MET A 129 6.14 -7.84 -11.67
N LEU A 130 5.47 -7.50 -10.56
CA LEU A 130 5.58 -6.18 -9.95
C LEU A 130 7.02 -5.88 -9.50
N LYS A 131 7.73 -6.87 -8.94
CA LYS A 131 9.12 -6.72 -8.53
C LYS A 131 10.07 -6.55 -9.71
N ASN A 132 9.81 -7.25 -10.83
CA ASN A 132 10.77 -7.42 -11.90
C ASN A 132 10.54 -6.51 -13.10
N ASP A 133 9.31 -6.23 -13.47
CA ASP A 133 9.00 -5.64 -14.76
C ASP A 133 8.55 -4.18 -14.67
N TYR A 134 8.13 -3.71 -13.49
CA TYR A 134 7.55 -2.40 -13.31
C TYR A 134 8.33 -1.53 -12.32
N ILE A 135 8.27 -0.23 -12.54
CA ILE A 135 8.57 0.79 -11.53
C ILE A 135 7.25 1.18 -10.88
N ILE A 136 7.11 0.89 -9.59
CA ILE A 136 5.87 1.14 -8.84
C ILE A 136 5.88 2.56 -8.32
N VAL A 137 4.74 3.24 -8.42
CA VAL A 137 4.49 4.50 -7.75
C VAL A 137 3.12 4.49 -7.09
N SER A 138 3.08 4.59 -5.76
CA SER A 138 1.85 4.65 -4.98
C SER A 138 1.52 6.10 -4.63
N LEU A 139 0.42 6.57 -5.16
CA LEU A 139 -0.05 7.95 -5.08
C LEU A 139 -1.23 8.02 -4.11
N PHE A 140 -0.94 8.41 -2.87
CA PHE A 140 -1.95 8.53 -1.83
C PHE A 140 -2.82 9.77 -2.05
N VAL A 141 -4.10 9.57 -2.39
CA VAL A 141 -5.04 10.67 -2.69
C VAL A 141 -5.68 11.30 -1.45
N ASP A 142 -5.56 10.67 -0.30
CA ASP A 142 -6.08 11.13 0.99
C ASP A 142 -5.01 11.69 1.93
N SER A 143 -3.77 11.86 1.43
CA SER A 143 -2.67 12.42 2.21
C SER A 143 -2.89 13.91 2.49
N LYS A 144 -2.81 14.28 3.77
CA LYS A 144 -2.91 15.67 4.24
C LYS A 144 -1.55 16.35 4.39
N TYR A 145 -0.50 15.76 3.83
CA TYR A 145 0.83 16.35 3.86
C TYR A 145 0.85 17.65 3.05
N GLU A 146 1.30 18.74 3.68
CA GLU A 146 1.44 20.04 3.03
C GLU A 146 2.74 20.07 2.20
N LEU A 147 2.61 20.43 0.94
CA LEU A 147 3.71 20.50 -0.01
C LEU A 147 4.50 21.80 0.18
N SER A 148 5.80 21.75 -0.13
CA SER A 148 6.59 22.96 -0.34
C SER A 148 6.08 23.74 -1.56
N GLN A 149 6.32 25.05 -1.59
CA GLN A 149 5.87 25.90 -2.70
C GLN A 149 6.37 25.41 -4.08
N GLU A 150 7.53 24.78 -4.13
CA GLU A 150 8.12 24.22 -5.35
C GLU A 150 7.31 23.06 -5.93
N ASP A 151 6.53 22.37 -5.07
CA ASP A 151 5.73 21.20 -5.42
C ASP A 151 4.24 21.53 -5.66
N TRP A 152 3.85 22.77 -5.47
CA TRP A 152 2.47 23.19 -5.69
C TRP A 152 2.07 23.03 -7.15
N VAL A 153 0.82 22.71 -7.36
CA VAL A 153 0.22 22.59 -8.69
C VAL A 153 -0.97 23.54 -8.77
N ASN A 154 -1.09 24.29 -9.87
CA ASN A 154 -2.24 25.16 -10.10
C ASN A 154 -3.26 24.44 -10.99
N ASP A 155 -4.51 24.33 -10.54
CA ASP A 155 -5.61 23.70 -11.28
C ASP A 155 -6.36 24.68 -12.22
N GLY A 156 -5.80 25.87 -12.39
CA GLY A 156 -6.42 26.97 -13.16
C GLY A 156 -7.39 27.83 -12.34
N LYS A 157 -7.69 27.46 -11.08
CA LYS A 157 -8.56 28.22 -10.16
C LYS A 157 -7.86 28.53 -8.84
N LYS A 158 -7.06 27.62 -8.35
CA LYS A 158 -6.33 27.75 -7.08
C LYS A 158 -5.06 26.90 -7.07
N ASP A 159 -4.16 27.23 -6.14
CA ASP A 159 -2.99 26.39 -5.88
C ASP A 159 -3.37 25.18 -5.01
N ILE A 160 -2.93 24.03 -5.44
CA ILE A 160 -3.05 22.78 -4.72
C ILE A 160 -1.80 22.63 -3.86
N THR A 161 -1.98 22.71 -2.54
CA THR A 161 -0.89 22.72 -1.56
C THR A 161 -0.71 21.38 -0.84
N GLN A 162 -1.67 20.46 -0.97
CA GLN A 162 -1.64 19.14 -0.32
C GLN A 162 -1.31 18.03 -1.29
N LEU A 163 -0.45 17.09 -0.84
CA LEU A 163 -0.01 15.95 -1.64
C LEU A 163 -1.18 15.09 -2.14
N GLY A 164 -2.15 14.79 -1.27
CA GLY A 164 -3.31 14.00 -1.65
C GLY A 164 -4.15 14.66 -2.74
N LEU A 165 -4.37 15.97 -2.63
CA LEU A 165 -5.10 16.74 -3.65
C LEU A 165 -4.31 16.81 -4.98
N LYS A 166 -2.97 16.94 -4.92
CA LYS A 166 -2.10 16.86 -6.11
C LYS A 166 -2.24 15.52 -6.82
N ASN A 167 -2.23 14.42 -6.07
CA ASN A 167 -2.39 13.08 -6.62
C ASN A 167 -3.79 12.87 -7.20
N LEU A 168 -4.82 13.32 -6.51
CA LEU A 168 -6.21 13.25 -7.01
C LEU A 168 -6.40 14.09 -8.27
N TYR A 169 -5.83 15.28 -8.33
CA TYR A 169 -5.83 16.14 -9.52
C TYR A 169 -5.15 15.43 -10.69
N LEU A 170 -3.97 14.85 -10.48
CA LEU A 170 -3.28 14.07 -11.51
C LEU A 170 -4.13 12.89 -12.01
N GLN A 171 -4.81 12.18 -11.10
CA GLN A 171 -5.68 11.07 -11.43
C GLN A 171 -6.86 11.52 -12.30
N THR A 172 -7.54 12.57 -11.91
CA THR A 172 -8.71 13.06 -12.63
C THR A 172 -8.34 13.66 -13.98
N GLU A 173 -7.26 14.42 -14.07
CA GLU A 173 -6.79 15.02 -15.32
C GLU A 173 -6.34 13.97 -16.34
N LYS A 174 -5.58 12.97 -15.92
CA LYS A 174 -5.02 11.99 -16.85
C LYS A 174 -5.98 10.84 -17.20
N PHE A 175 -6.83 10.43 -16.25
CA PHE A 175 -7.64 9.21 -16.40
C PHE A 175 -9.14 9.47 -16.35
N ASN A 176 -9.56 10.70 -16.10
CA ASN A 176 -10.97 11.10 -15.95
C ASN A 176 -11.73 10.18 -14.96
N ASN A 177 -11.05 9.77 -13.90
CA ASN A 177 -11.54 8.85 -12.89
C ASN A 177 -10.99 9.24 -11.52
N ALA A 178 -11.80 9.09 -10.46
CA ALA A 178 -11.40 9.35 -9.07
C ALA A 178 -11.58 8.13 -8.16
N ALA A 179 -11.84 6.94 -8.72
CA ALA A 179 -11.97 5.71 -7.94
C ALA A 179 -10.59 5.19 -7.49
N GLN A 180 -10.55 4.56 -6.32
CA GLN A 180 -9.40 3.82 -5.83
C GLN A 180 -9.81 2.37 -5.54
N PRO A 181 -8.94 1.40 -5.84
CA PRO A 181 -7.68 1.54 -6.59
C PRO A 181 -7.91 1.82 -8.08
N LEU A 182 -6.95 2.50 -8.70
CA LEU A 182 -6.90 2.71 -10.15
C LEU A 182 -5.50 2.36 -10.62
#